data_3dd9e20a2f086bc4eae7ce3d14cf8f41
#
_entry.id   3dd9e20a2f086bc4eae7ce3d14cf8f41
#
_cell.length_a   1.000
_cell.length_b   1.000
_cell.length_c   1.000
_cell.angle_alpha   90.00
_cell.angle_beta   90.00
_cell.angle_gamma   90.00
#
_symmetry.space_group_name_H-M   'P 1'
#
loop_
_entity.id
_entity.type
_entity.pdbx_description
1 polymer ?
#
loop_
_entity_poly.entity_id
_entity_poly.type
_entity_poly.pdbx_seq_one_letter_code
_entity_poly.pdbx_strand_id
1 'polypeptide(L)'
;MREGDAADAPELLDRLRAGDTRAFEELVASHQHRVFGVALRMLGSAAEAEEVAQEAFLRAHRSLGDFRGEAKLSTWLYTIVSRLCLNRLASGDRRAVRGGEEVLLRVADERGGPEVQAERGELEAALHRAIAELPEERRVVIILRDLEGLSYEEIARALDLEPGTVRSRIHRARMDLRGKLERFLP
;
A
#
# COMPACT_ATOMS: atom_id res chain seq x y z
N MET A 1 -5.18 -4.24 19.26
CA MET A 1 -4.10 -5.03 18.67
C MET A 1 -4.47 -5.18 17.19
N ARG A 2 -3.73 -4.56 16.28
CA ARG A 2 -4.08 -4.58 14.85
C ARG A 2 -3.67 -5.95 14.31
N GLU A 3 -4.47 -6.57 13.43
CA GLU A 3 -4.20 -7.89 12.82
C GLU A 3 -2.81 -8.03 12.19
N GLY A 4 -2.15 -6.92 11.84
CA GLY A 4 -0.78 -6.91 11.32
C GLY A 4 0.34 -7.18 12.33
N ASP A 5 0.08 -7.09 13.65
CA ASP A 5 1.14 -7.32 14.65
C ASP A 5 1.43 -8.81 14.88
N ALA A 6 0.47 -9.69 14.63
CA ALA A 6 0.66 -11.14 14.74
C ALA A 6 1.47 -11.73 13.57
N ALA A 7 1.40 -11.10 12.42
CA ALA A 7 2.08 -11.55 11.20
C ALA A 7 3.58 -11.13 11.13
N ASP A 8 4.01 -10.25 12.05
CA ASP A 8 5.42 -9.85 12.20
C ASP A 8 6.08 -10.60 13.38
N ALA A 9 5.46 -11.71 13.88
CA ALA A 9 6.00 -12.48 15.00
C ALA A 9 7.34 -13.14 14.65
N PRO A 10 8.33 -13.13 15.57
CA PRO A 10 9.64 -13.74 15.31
C PRO A 10 9.57 -15.22 14.92
N GLU A 11 8.61 -15.96 15.50
CA GLU A 11 8.40 -17.37 15.21
C GLU A 11 7.98 -17.62 13.75
N LEU A 12 7.19 -16.71 13.16
CA LEU A 12 6.81 -16.81 11.74
C LEU A 12 8.03 -16.62 10.85
N LEU A 13 8.91 -15.67 11.19
CA LEU A 13 10.13 -15.42 10.43
C LEU A 13 11.08 -16.63 10.44
N ASP A 14 11.24 -17.28 11.59
CA ASP A 14 12.11 -18.46 11.71
C ASP A 14 11.58 -19.65 10.89
N ARG A 15 10.25 -19.86 10.91
CA ARG A 15 9.59 -20.87 10.07
C ARG A 15 9.71 -20.56 8.58
N LEU A 16 9.56 -19.31 8.19
CA LEU A 16 9.74 -18.85 6.81
C LEU A 16 11.18 -19.11 6.33
N ARG A 17 12.18 -18.82 7.14
CA ARG A 17 13.60 -19.08 6.83
C ARG A 17 13.91 -20.56 6.73
N ALA A 18 13.21 -21.40 7.48
CA ALA A 18 13.31 -22.84 7.40
C ALA A 18 12.63 -23.43 6.15
N GLY A 19 11.98 -22.60 5.33
CA GLY A 19 11.28 -23.04 4.11
C GLY A 19 9.93 -23.67 4.38
N ASP A 20 9.30 -23.39 5.52
CA ASP A 20 7.96 -23.89 5.85
C ASP A 20 6.92 -23.26 4.93
N THR A 21 6.35 -24.05 4.04
CA THR A 21 5.32 -23.63 3.08
C THR A 21 4.09 -23.07 3.79
N ARG A 22 3.68 -23.64 4.93
CA ARG A 22 2.53 -23.15 5.70
C ARG A 22 2.79 -21.78 6.29
N ALA A 23 4.01 -21.49 6.72
CA ALA A 23 4.40 -20.17 7.19
C ALA A 23 4.27 -19.13 6.06
N PHE A 24 4.60 -19.50 4.83
CA PHE A 24 4.41 -18.61 3.69
C PHE A 24 2.92 -18.40 3.35
N GLU A 25 2.10 -19.43 3.44
CA GLU A 25 0.64 -19.31 3.30
C GLU A 25 0.04 -18.38 4.35
N GLU A 26 0.50 -18.46 5.62
CA GLU A 26 0.12 -17.55 6.70
C GLU A 26 0.52 -16.09 6.39
N LEU A 27 1.72 -15.88 5.86
CA LEU A 27 2.20 -14.57 5.44
C LEU A 27 1.31 -13.98 4.33
N VAL A 28 0.99 -14.77 3.31
CA VAL A 28 0.11 -14.34 2.22
C VAL A 28 -1.29 -14.02 2.76
N ALA A 29 -1.90 -14.92 3.53
CA ALA A 29 -3.24 -14.74 4.07
C ALA A 29 -3.37 -13.45 4.91
N SER A 30 -2.35 -13.13 5.71
CA SER A 30 -2.36 -11.96 6.58
C SER A 30 -2.07 -10.64 5.87
N HIS A 31 -1.43 -10.67 4.69
CA HIS A 31 -0.98 -9.43 4.01
C HIS A 31 -1.61 -9.19 2.64
N GLN A 32 -2.30 -10.18 2.02
CA GLN A 32 -2.79 -10.07 0.64
C GLN A 32 -3.69 -8.84 0.42
N HIS A 33 -4.62 -8.55 1.32
CA HIS A 33 -5.52 -7.40 1.18
C HIS A 33 -4.78 -6.06 1.24
N ARG A 34 -3.76 -5.96 2.10
CA ARG A 34 -2.96 -4.73 2.23
C ARG A 34 -2.04 -4.54 1.03
N VAL A 35 -1.34 -5.59 0.61
CA VAL A 35 -0.47 -5.57 -0.58
C VAL A 35 -1.29 -5.21 -1.82
N PHE A 36 -2.45 -5.84 -2.03
CA PHE A 36 -3.39 -5.48 -3.08
C PHE A 36 -3.85 -4.03 -2.96
N GLY A 37 -4.20 -3.58 -1.74
CA GLY A 37 -4.63 -2.21 -1.48
C GLY A 37 -3.58 -1.15 -1.83
N VAL A 38 -2.30 -1.42 -1.53
CA VAL A 38 -1.18 -0.55 -1.96
C VAL A 38 -1.11 -0.51 -3.48
N ALA A 39 -1.13 -1.66 -4.15
CA ALA A 39 -1.06 -1.74 -5.60
C ALA A 39 -2.25 -1.01 -6.27
N LEU A 40 -3.46 -1.22 -5.78
CA LEU A 40 -4.67 -0.59 -6.31
C LEU A 40 -4.62 0.94 -6.21
N ARG A 41 -4.21 1.47 -5.07
CA ARG A 41 -4.07 2.92 -4.88
C ARG A 41 -2.94 3.52 -5.73
N MET A 42 -1.89 2.75 -6.01
CA MET A 42 -0.82 3.18 -6.88
C MET A 42 -1.22 3.18 -8.35
N LEU A 43 -1.89 2.12 -8.82
CA LEU A 43 -2.12 1.87 -10.24
C LEU A 43 -3.51 2.33 -10.72
N GLY A 44 -4.52 2.33 -9.84
CA GLY A 44 -5.90 2.71 -10.18
C GLY A 44 -6.66 1.66 -10.99
N SER A 45 -6.08 0.47 -11.23
CA SER A 45 -6.67 -0.64 -11.96
C SER A 45 -6.64 -1.91 -11.10
N ALA A 46 -7.80 -2.52 -10.87
CA ALA A 46 -7.91 -3.74 -10.08
C ALA A 46 -7.15 -4.91 -10.72
N ALA A 47 -7.24 -5.03 -12.05
CA ALA A 47 -6.54 -6.08 -12.78
C ALA A 47 -5.01 -5.93 -12.67
N GLU A 48 -4.48 -4.72 -12.86
CA GLU A 48 -3.04 -4.48 -12.70
C GLU A 48 -2.59 -4.63 -11.24
N ALA A 49 -3.44 -4.23 -10.29
CA ALA A 49 -3.15 -4.38 -8.86
C ALA A 49 -3.07 -5.86 -8.46
N GLU A 50 -3.93 -6.71 -8.99
CA GLU A 50 -3.91 -8.15 -8.76
C GLU A 50 -2.64 -8.78 -9.34
N GLU A 51 -2.28 -8.46 -10.59
CA GLU A 51 -1.03 -8.93 -11.21
C GLU A 51 0.20 -8.54 -10.39
N VAL A 52 0.27 -7.26 -9.97
CA VAL A 52 1.39 -6.74 -9.18
C VAL A 52 1.43 -7.35 -7.77
N ALA A 53 0.28 -7.55 -7.13
CA ALA A 53 0.21 -8.20 -5.82
C ALA A 53 0.70 -9.65 -5.88
N GLN A 54 0.29 -10.41 -6.89
CA GLN A 54 0.78 -11.77 -7.12
C GLN A 54 2.29 -11.79 -7.37
N GLU A 55 2.79 -10.92 -8.25
CA GLU A 55 4.24 -10.80 -8.52
C GLU A 55 5.01 -10.41 -7.26
N ALA A 56 4.45 -9.55 -6.39
CA ALA A 56 5.07 -9.17 -5.13
C ALA A 56 5.29 -10.37 -4.21
N PHE A 57 4.29 -11.24 -4.05
CA PHE A 57 4.42 -12.46 -3.26
C PHE A 57 5.36 -13.48 -3.89
N LEU A 58 5.37 -13.61 -5.22
CA LEU A 58 6.34 -14.48 -5.91
C LEU A 58 7.78 -14.00 -5.69
N ARG A 59 8.02 -12.68 -5.74
CA ARG A 59 9.34 -12.11 -5.44
C ARG A 59 9.70 -12.26 -3.97
N ALA A 60 8.75 -12.03 -3.07
CA ALA A 60 8.94 -12.27 -1.65
C ALA A 60 9.37 -13.72 -1.39
N HIS A 61 8.67 -14.70 -1.96
CA HIS A 61 9.02 -16.10 -1.82
C HIS A 61 10.46 -16.41 -2.27
N ARG A 62 10.87 -15.88 -3.43
CA ARG A 62 12.21 -16.11 -4.00
C ARG A 62 13.32 -15.44 -3.20
N SER A 63 13.06 -14.30 -2.60
CA SER A 63 14.06 -13.49 -1.86
C SER A 63 13.96 -13.64 -0.35
N LEU A 64 13.12 -14.57 0.14
CA LEU A 64 12.92 -14.79 1.56
C LEU A 64 14.20 -15.24 2.28
N GLY A 65 15.04 -16.03 1.62
CA GLY A 65 16.34 -16.46 2.14
C GLY A 65 17.31 -15.30 2.42
N ASP A 66 17.17 -14.20 1.70
CA ASP A 66 17.99 -12.99 1.84
C ASP A 66 17.42 -12.00 2.87
N PHE A 67 16.21 -12.25 3.37
CA PHE A 67 15.57 -11.37 4.34
C PHE A 67 16.22 -11.48 5.72
N ARG A 68 16.95 -10.44 6.13
CA ARG A 68 17.73 -10.43 7.36
C ARG A 68 16.92 -10.14 8.63
N GLY A 69 15.65 -9.72 8.51
CA GLY A 69 14.83 -9.35 9.66
C GLY A 69 15.14 -7.97 10.24
N GLU A 70 15.86 -7.11 9.50
CA GLU A 70 16.17 -5.74 9.91
C GLU A 70 14.94 -4.81 9.86
N ALA A 71 13.87 -5.25 9.22
CA ALA A 71 12.59 -4.57 9.14
C ALA A 71 11.47 -5.59 9.43
N LYS A 72 10.26 -5.10 9.68
CA LYS A 72 9.07 -5.95 9.74
C LYS A 72 8.81 -6.63 8.39
N LEU A 73 8.22 -7.83 8.39
CA LEU A 73 7.81 -8.52 7.15
C LEU A 73 6.84 -7.68 6.33
N SER A 74 5.92 -7.00 6.99
CA SER A 74 4.99 -6.06 6.34
C SER A 74 5.73 -4.92 5.61
N THR A 75 6.69 -4.27 6.26
CA THR A 75 7.52 -3.21 5.65
C THR A 75 8.27 -3.72 4.43
N TRP A 76 8.82 -4.93 4.51
CA TRP A 76 9.53 -5.56 3.41
C TRP A 76 8.59 -5.86 2.22
N LEU A 77 7.41 -6.41 2.47
CA LEU A 77 6.40 -6.63 1.43
C LEU A 77 5.96 -5.32 0.77
N TYR A 78 5.75 -4.26 1.56
CA TYR A 78 5.40 -2.95 1.02
C TYR A 78 6.53 -2.34 0.17
N THR A 79 7.78 -2.62 0.51
CA THR A 79 8.92 -2.25 -0.34
C THR A 79 8.84 -2.93 -1.71
N ILE A 80 8.58 -4.23 -1.73
CA ILE A 80 8.50 -5.02 -2.98
C ILE A 80 7.35 -4.51 -3.85
N VAL A 81 6.13 -4.42 -3.31
CA VAL A 81 4.96 -3.99 -4.09
C VAL A 81 5.07 -2.56 -4.59
N SER A 82 5.59 -1.65 -3.77
CA SER A 82 5.77 -0.24 -4.16
C SER A 82 6.76 -0.08 -5.31
N ARG A 83 7.88 -0.79 -5.27
CA ARG A 83 8.86 -0.79 -6.36
C ARG A 83 8.28 -1.38 -7.65
N LEU A 84 7.49 -2.45 -7.56
CA LEU A 84 6.78 -3.02 -8.71
C LEU A 84 5.81 -2.02 -9.32
N CYS A 85 5.01 -1.33 -8.50
CA CYS A 85 4.09 -0.29 -8.96
C CYS A 85 4.83 0.85 -9.67
N LEU A 86 5.91 1.38 -9.05
CA LEU A 86 6.70 2.45 -9.65
C LEU A 86 7.33 2.03 -10.99
N ASN A 87 7.86 0.81 -11.08
CA ASN A 87 8.39 0.28 -12.33
C ASN A 87 7.31 0.14 -13.41
N ARG A 88 6.12 -0.33 -13.05
CA ARG A 88 4.98 -0.45 -13.96
C ARG A 88 4.55 0.93 -14.48
N LEU A 89 4.50 1.94 -13.62
CA LEU A 89 4.17 3.31 -13.99
C LEU A 89 5.24 3.94 -14.90
N ALA A 90 6.52 3.68 -14.62
CA ALA A 90 7.64 4.22 -15.40
C ALA A 90 7.79 3.56 -16.78
N SER A 91 7.45 2.28 -16.93
CA SER A 91 7.60 1.56 -18.21
C SER A 91 6.65 2.01 -19.31
N GLY A 92 5.67 2.87 -19.00
CA GLY A 92 4.66 3.31 -19.96
C GLY A 92 3.74 2.20 -20.46
N ASP A 93 3.91 0.98 -19.93
CA ASP A 93 3.13 -0.22 -20.27
C ASP A 93 1.73 -0.17 -19.60
N ARG A 94 1.22 1.07 -19.51
CA ARG A 94 -0.17 1.31 -19.16
C ARG A 94 -1.00 0.78 -20.31
N ARG A 95 -1.48 -0.45 -20.19
CA ARG A 95 -2.69 -0.82 -20.89
C ARG A 95 -3.71 0.25 -20.51
N ALA A 96 -4.05 1.11 -21.49
CA ALA A 96 -4.93 2.24 -21.28
C ALA A 96 -6.33 1.72 -20.94
N VAL A 97 -6.51 1.29 -19.72
CA VAL A 97 -7.83 1.12 -19.11
C VAL A 97 -8.24 2.52 -18.62
N ARG A 98 -8.56 3.38 -19.62
CA ARG A 98 -9.44 4.53 -19.41
C ARG A 98 -10.86 3.98 -19.22
N GLY A 99 -11.13 3.58 -18.01
CA GLY A 99 -12.42 3.06 -17.60
C GLY A 99 -12.27 2.65 -16.17
N GLY A 100 -12.19 3.64 -15.25
CA GLY A 100 -12.12 3.38 -13.85
C GLY A 100 -13.40 2.72 -13.41
N GLU A 101 -13.43 1.40 -13.34
CA GLU A 101 -14.27 0.78 -12.35
C GLU A 101 -13.77 1.31 -11.00
N GLU A 102 -14.58 2.14 -10.38
CA GLU A 102 -14.37 2.71 -9.06
C GLU A 102 -14.41 1.55 -8.05
N VAL A 103 -13.30 0.81 -7.93
CA VAL A 103 -13.15 -0.24 -6.94
C VAL A 103 -12.95 0.47 -5.61
N LEU A 104 -14.09 0.81 -4.99
CA LEU A 104 -14.14 1.26 -3.62
C LEU A 104 -13.65 0.10 -2.74
N LEU A 105 -12.43 0.20 -2.24
CA LEU A 105 -11.99 -0.58 -1.11
C LEU A 105 -12.81 -0.11 0.10
N ARG A 106 -14.01 -0.66 0.25
CA ARG A 106 -14.82 -0.47 1.45
C ARG A 106 -14.07 -1.13 2.60
N VAL A 107 -13.45 -0.32 3.44
CA VAL A 107 -13.20 -0.73 4.81
C VAL A 107 -14.59 -0.72 5.45
N ALA A 108 -15.17 -1.89 5.64
CA ALA A 108 -16.48 -2.05 6.24
C ALA A 108 -16.41 -1.66 7.72
N ASP A 109 -16.59 -0.38 8.01
CA ASP A 109 -16.98 0.08 9.34
C ASP A 109 -18.50 0.26 9.33
N GLU A 110 -19.21 -0.77 9.79
CA GLU A 110 -20.68 -0.82 9.83
C GLU A 110 -21.30 0.10 10.90
N ARG A 111 -20.52 0.99 11.52
CA ARG A 111 -20.97 1.88 12.57
C ARG A 111 -21.59 3.14 11.97
N GLY A 112 -22.87 3.35 12.16
CA GLY A 112 -23.63 4.54 11.75
C GLY A 112 -24.86 4.20 10.92
N GLY A 113 -25.85 5.11 10.90
CA GLY A 113 -27.06 5.00 10.07
C GLY A 113 -26.74 5.18 8.57
N PRO A 114 -27.72 4.94 7.67
CA PRO A 114 -27.54 5.00 6.22
C PRO A 114 -26.95 6.32 5.70
N GLU A 115 -27.32 7.45 6.29
CA GLU A 115 -26.80 8.78 5.93
C GLU A 115 -25.30 8.93 6.25
N VAL A 116 -24.88 8.49 7.43
CA VAL A 116 -23.47 8.51 7.86
C VAL A 116 -22.63 7.59 6.99
N GLN A 117 -23.18 6.45 6.57
CA GLN A 117 -22.50 5.53 5.65
C GLN A 117 -22.37 6.13 4.24
N ALA A 118 -23.38 6.86 3.76
CA ALA A 118 -23.33 7.54 2.46
C ALA A 118 -22.27 8.65 2.46
N GLU A 119 -22.25 9.53 3.47
CA GLU A 119 -21.25 10.59 3.61
C GLU A 119 -19.82 10.04 3.71
N ARG A 120 -19.62 8.96 4.47
CA ARG A 120 -18.32 8.27 4.55
C ARG A 120 -17.91 7.69 3.20
N GLY A 121 -18.83 7.07 2.47
CA GLY A 121 -18.55 6.54 1.14
C GLY A 121 -18.15 7.63 0.14
N GLU A 122 -18.80 8.81 0.17
CA GLU A 122 -18.42 9.95 -0.65
C GLU A 122 -17.01 10.47 -0.32
N LEU A 123 -16.69 10.59 0.98
CA LEU A 123 -15.37 11.03 1.43
C LEU A 123 -14.28 10.02 1.03
N GLU A 124 -14.54 8.71 1.21
CA GLU A 124 -13.59 7.66 0.79
C GLU A 124 -13.35 7.70 -0.72
N ALA A 125 -14.41 7.80 -1.52
CA ALA A 125 -14.30 7.92 -2.97
C ALA A 125 -13.53 9.18 -3.39
N ALA A 126 -13.80 10.31 -2.73
CA ALA A 126 -13.08 11.55 -2.97
C ALA A 126 -11.59 11.44 -2.60
N LEU A 127 -11.28 10.80 -1.47
CA LEU A 127 -9.90 10.56 -1.03
C LEU A 127 -9.15 9.66 -2.02
N HIS A 128 -9.77 8.57 -2.48
CA HIS A 128 -9.15 7.69 -3.47
C HIS A 128 -8.86 8.42 -4.79
N ARG A 129 -9.81 9.22 -5.30
CA ARG A 129 -9.59 10.05 -6.49
C ARG A 129 -8.46 11.06 -6.27
N ALA A 130 -8.46 11.75 -5.14
CA ALA A 130 -7.43 12.73 -4.81
C ALA A 130 -6.03 12.10 -4.72
N ILE A 131 -5.91 10.91 -4.13
CA ILE A 131 -4.65 10.14 -4.10
C ILE A 131 -4.22 9.74 -5.52
N ALA A 132 -5.15 9.25 -6.36
CA ALA A 132 -4.85 8.83 -7.72
C ALA A 132 -4.33 9.99 -8.61
N GLU A 133 -4.73 11.22 -8.31
CA GLU A 133 -4.29 12.42 -9.03
C GLU A 133 -2.93 12.97 -8.56
N LEU A 134 -2.37 12.45 -7.46
CA LEU A 134 -1.03 12.85 -7.02
C LEU A 134 0.04 12.36 -8.00
N PRO A 135 1.14 13.12 -8.20
CA PRO A 135 2.35 12.61 -8.82
C PRO A 135 2.81 11.30 -8.14
N GLU A 136 3.29 10.34 -8.91
CA GLU A 136 3.60 8.98 -8.43
C GLU A 136 4.56 8.97 -7.23
N GLU A 137 5.56 9.84 -7.25
CA GLU A 137 6.52 9.98 -6.17
C GLU A 137 5.93 10.57 -4.88
N ARG A 138 4.81 11.28 -4.94
CA ARG A 138 4.07 11.78 -3.76
C ARG A 138 3.02 10.77 -3.33
N ARG A 139 2.40 10.09 -4.29
CA ARG A 139 1.41 9.06 -4.05
C ARG A 139 1.99 7.90 -3.23
N VAL A 140 3.14 7.36 -3.62
CA VAL A 140 3.76 6.24 -2.92
C VAL A 140 4.09 6.57 -1.48
N VAL A 141 4.67 7.74 -1.19
CA VAL A 141 5.07 8.08 0.18
C VAL A 141 3.87 8.34 1.10
N ILE A 142 2.75 8.88 0.56
CA ILE A 142 1.54 9.10 1.35
C ILE A 142 0.83 7.80 1.67
N ILE A 143 0.76 6.86 0.71
CA ILE A 143 0.20 5.52 0.93
C ILE A 143 0.99 4.81 2.01
N LEU A 144 2.30 4.74 1.90
CA LEU A 144 3.15 4.06 2.87
C LEU A 144 3.11 4.70 4.25
N ARG A 145 3.04 6.05 4.33
CA ARG A 145 3.01 6.76 5.62
C ARG A 145 1.65 6.75 6.28
N ASP A 146 0.62 7.23 5.57
CA ASP A 146 -0.66 7.58 6.20
C ASP A 146 -1.65 6.42 6.18
N LEU A 147 -1.51 5.46 5.25
CA LEU A 147 -2.38 4.29 5.18
C LEU A 147 -1.71 3.04 5.77
N GLU A 148 -0.43 2.79 5.47
CA GLU A 148 0.28 1.60 5.96
C GLU A 148 1.07 1.85 7.25
N GLY A 149 1.29 3.11 7.64
CA GLY A 149 1.84 3.50 8.94
C GLY A 149 3.36 3.40 9.07
N LEU A 150 4.10 3.31 7.95
CA LEU A 150 5.56 3.26 7.98
C LEU A 150 6.18 4.55 8.54
N SER A 151 7.30 4.44 9.22
CA SER A 151 8.13 5.58 9.62
C SER A 151 8.82 6.23 8.41
N TYR A 152 9.31 7.45 8.58
CA TYR A 152 10.06 8.13 7.50
C TYR A 152 11.33 7.38 7.13
N GLU A 153 11.99 6.78 8.10
CA GLU A 153 13.20 5.99 7.93
C GLU A 153 12.92 4.67 7.17
N GLU A 154 11.79 4.02 7.47
CA GLU A 154 11.35 2.82 6.74
C GLU A 154 11.02 3.15 5.28
N ILE A 155 10.31 4.26 5.03
CA ILE A 155 10.01 4.72 3.67
C ILE A 155 11.29 5.10 2.92
N ALA A 156 12.22 5.79 3.58
CA ALA A 156 13.51 6.17 3.00
C ALA A 156 14.28 4.92 2.51
N ARG A 157 14.36 3.89 3.35
CA ARG A 157 14.98 2.60 2.99
C ARG A 157 14.20 1.86 1.91
N ALA A 158 12.87 1.81 2.02
CA ALA A 158 12.01 1.11 1.06
C ALA A 158 12.15 1.65 -0.37
N LEU A 159 12.24 2.97 -0.50
CA LEU A 159 12.26 3.67 -1.80
C LEU A 159 13.66 4.14 -2.23
N ASP A 160 14.69 3.86 -1.43
CA ASP A 160 16.06 4.33 -1.64
C ASP A 160 16.12 5.86 -1.79
N LEU A 161 15.57 6.55 -0.78
CA LEU A 161 15.47 8.01 -0.73
C LEU A 161 16.13 8.57 0.53
N GLU A 162 16.63 9.79 0.45
CA GLU A 162 17.04 10.55 1.62
C GLU A 162 15.83 10.88 2.53
N PRO A 163 15.94 10.78 3.87
CA PRO A 163 14.84 11.08 4.79
C PRO A 163 14.25 12.49 4.61
N GLY A 164 15.06 13.47 4.24
CA GLY A 164 14.64 14.84 3.90
C GLY A 164 13.72 14.87 2.68
N THR A 165 14.01 14.05 1.68
CA THR A 165 13.18 13.88 0.47
C THR A 165 11.83 13.27 0.82
N VAL A 166 11.81 12.22 1.65
CA VAL A 166 10.56 11.61 2.13
C VAL A 166 9.68 12.64 2.85
N ARG A 167 10.27 13.38 3.80
CA ARG A 167 9.57 14.43 4.54
C ARG A 167 8.95 15.48 3.62
N SER A 168 9.72 15.99 2.66
CA SER A 168 9.26 17.02 1.73
C SER A 168 8.16 16.51 0.80
N ARG A 169 8.26 15.26 0.31
CA ARG A 169 7.22 14.63 -0.54
C ARG A 169 5.93 14.41 0.24
N ILE A 170 5.99 13.92 1.48
CA ILE A 170 4.81 13.74 2.35
C ILE A 170 4.15 15.09 2.62
N HIS A 171 4.92 16.12 2.97
CA HIS A 171 4.37 17.45 3.22
C HIS A 171 3.63 17.98 1.98
N ARG A 172 4.24 17.93 0.80
CA ARG A 172 3.61 18.38 -0.45
C ARG A 172 2.37 17.54 -0.80
N ALA A 173 2.43 16.21 -0.63
CA ALA A 173 1.28 15.34 -0.87
C ALA A 173 0.09 15.72 0.03
N ARG A 174 0.33 15.98 1.31
CA ARG A 174 -0.74 16.41 2.24
C ARG A 174 -1.32 17.78 1.89
N MET A 175 -0.49 18.71 1.41
CA MET A 175 -0.98 20.00 0.93
C MET A 175 -1.86 19.86 -0.32
N ASP A 176 -1.44 19.03 -1.28
CA ASP A 176 -2.22 18.75 -2.48
C ASP A 176 -3.57 18.08 -2.13
N LEU A 177 -3.55 17.08 -1.22
CA LEU A 177 -4.76 16.39 -0.76
C LEU A 177 -5.70 17.35 -0.01
N ARG A 178 -5.17 18.23 0.83
CA ARG A 178 -5.97 19.21 1.54
C ARG A 178 -6.73 20.12 0.57
N GLY A 179 -6.06 20.65 -0.45
CA GLY A 179 -6.72 21.49 -1.47
C GLY A 179 -7.81 20.72 -2.24
N LYS A 180 -7.58 19.44 -2.55
CA LYS A 180 -8.57 18.62 -3.27
C LYS A 180 -9.78 18.20 -2.42
N LEU A 181 -9.60 18.12 -1.11
CA LEU A 181 -10.60 17.66 -0.16
C LEU A 181 -11.22 18.79 0.65
N GLU A 182 -10.97 20.06 0.28
CA GLU A 182 -11.41 21.24 1.04
C GLU A 182 -12.92 21.22 1.35
N ARG A 183 -13.74 20.75 0.41
CA ARG A 183 -15.20 20.65 0.58
C ARG A 183 -15.66 19.65 1.66
N PHE A 184 -14.77 18.73 2.09
CA PHE A 184 -15.04 17.73 3.12
C PHE A 184 -14.37 18.08 4.46
N LEU A 185 -13.62 19.18 4.51
CA LEU A 185 -12.98 19.66 5.74
C LEU A 185 -13.93 20.62 6.46
N PRO A 186 -14.03 20.55 7.81
CA PRO A 186 -14.83 21.46 8.59
C PRO A 186 -14.30 22.88 8.54
#